data_89e758a00619262ba4a4e0acd04e1e04
#
_entry.id   89e758a00619262ba4a4e0acd04e1e04
#
_cell.length_a   1.000
_cell.length_b   1.000
_cell.length_c   1.000
_cell.angle_alpha   90.00
_cell.angle_beta   90.00
_cell.angle_gamma   90.00
#
_symmetry.space_group_name_H-M   'P 1'
#
loop_
_entity.id
_entity.type
_entity.pdbx_description
1 polymer ?
#
loop_
_entity_poly.entity_id
_entity_poly.type
_entity_poly.pdbx_seq_one_letter_code
_entity_poly.pdbx_strand_id
1 'polypeptide(L)'
;MIRLGKLTDYGLVLMSQIAKRDASELHTARDLAAGCQLPLPTVSKLLKVLLHQGLLASHRGTKGGYSLAREPHLISLAEIIAAMEGPLALTECSLESGSLCDLEASCAIRDNQRIINQVVRGALESVMLSDLIRPLQLIAIRDAKGNVVTTTSTASGRMQ
;
A
#
# COMPACT_ATOMS: atom_id res chain seq x y z
N MET A 1 12.95 14.91 -0.26
CA MET A 1 13.12 13.46 -0.10
C MET A 1 11.73 12.85 -0.05
N ILE A 2 11.40 11.96 -0.97
CA ILE A 2 10.13 11.22 -0.95
C ILE A 2 10.24 10.15 0.14
N ARG A 3 9.39 10.25 1.18
CA ARG A 3 9.42 9.36 2.34
C ARG A 3 8.01 9.08 2.81
N LEU A 4 7.67 7.81 2.97
CA LEU A 4 6.45 7.40 3.65
C LEU A 4 6.53 7.71 5.15
N GLY A 5 5.41 8.08 5.73
CA GLY A 5 5.30 8.29 7.16
C GLY A 5 5.50 6.99 7.94
N LYS A 6 6.01 7.09 9.16
CA LYS A 6 6.24 5.93 10.04
C LYS A 6 4.98 5.10 10.29
N LEU A 7 3.81 5.75 10.34
CA LEU A 7 2.54 5.03 10.50
C LEU A 7 2.17 4.25 9.27
N THR A 8 2.54 4.73 8.07
CA THR A 8 2.32 4.03 6.81
C THR A 8 3.16 2.77 6.73
N ASP A 9 4.45 2.85 7.10
CA ASP A 9 5.32 1.68 7.21
C ASP A 9 4.70 0.62 8.15
N TYR A 10 4.22 1.06 9.31
CA TYR A 10 3.56 0.16 10.27
C TYR A 10 2.24 -0.39 9.73
N GLY A 11 1.49 0.39 8.94
CA GLY A 11 0.29 -0.06 8.25
C GLY A 11 0.57 -1.18 7.26
N LEU A 12 1.66 -1.03 6.48
CA LEU A 12 2.10 -2.06 5.53
C LEU A 12 2.53 -3.35 6.25
N VAL A 13 3.28 -3.24 7.35
CA VAL A 13 3.66 -4.39 8.18
C VAL A 13 2.42 -5.09 8.73
N LEU A 14 1.46 -4.34 9.26
CA LEU A 14 0.21 -4.87 9.81
C LEU A 14 -0.63 -5.59 8.75
N MET A 15 -0.85 -4.97 7.60
CA MET A 15 -1.59 -5.56 6.48
C MET A 15 -0.92 -6.83 5.97
N SER A 16 0.41 -6.82 5.85
CA SER A 16 1.19 -8.00 5.46
C SER A 16 1.08 -9.13 6.48
N GLN A 17 1.02 -8.83 7.77
CA GLN A 17 0.86 -9.83 8.82
C GLN A 17 -0.52 -10.49 8.77
N ILE A 18 -1.57 -9.70 8.51
CA ILE A 18 -2.93 -10.24 8.32
C ILE A 18 -2.99 -11.12 7.06
N ALA A 19 -2.37 -10.66 5.97
CA ALA A 19 -2.39 -11.36 4.69
C ALA A 19 -1.60 -12.68 4.65
N LYS A 20 -0.68 -12.91 5.61
CA LYS A 20 0.10 -14.16 5.70
C LYS A 20 -0.70 -15.37 6.15
N ARG A 21 -1.86 -15.14 6.77
CA ARG A 21 -2.71 -16.20 7.33
C ARG A 21 -3.93 -16.43 6.44
N ASP A 22 -4.65 -17.51 6.70
CA ASP A 22 -5.86 -17.82 5.95
C ASP A 22 -6.88 -16.68 6.03
N ALA A 23 -7.57 -16.40 4.93
CA ALA A 23 -8.58 -15.33 4.83
C ALA A 23 -9.75 -15.51 5.83
N SER A 24 -9.97 -16.73 6.31
CA SER A 24 -10.98 -17.07 7.33
C SER A 24 -10.52 -16.81 8.77
N GLU A 25 -9.23 -16.58 9.00
CA GLU A 25 -8.69 -16.36 10.34
C GLU A 25 -8.93 -14.92 10.80
N LEU A 26 -9.54 -14.78 11.98
CA LEU A 26 -9.75 -13.48 12.61
C LEU A 26 -8.59 -13.13 13.55
N HIS A 27 -8.11 -11.91 13.45
CA HIS A 27 -6.98 -11.42 14.23
C HIS A 27 -7.45 -10.42 15.27
N THR A 28 -7.09 -10.64 16.54
CA THR A 28 -7.31 -9.61 17.56
C THR A 28 -6.23 -8.52 17.47
N ALA A 29 -6.54 -7.31 17.96
CA ALA A 29 -5.54 -6.23 18.01
C ALA A 29 -4.31 -6.61 18.86
N ARG A 30 -4.48 -7.47 19.88
CA ARG A 30 -3.38 -7.95 20.73
C ARG A 30 -2.48 -8.91 19.99
N ASP A 31 -3.04 -9.87 19.24
CA ASP A 31 -2.26 -10.84 18.45
C ASP A 31 -1.47 -10.13 17.37
N LEU A 32 -2.09 -9.14 16.70
CA LEU A 32 -1.42 -8.32 15.70
C LEU A 32 -0.29 -7.46 16.32
N ALA A 33 -0.52 -6.87 17.49
CA ALA A 33 0.49 -6.10 18.19
C ALA A 33 1.71 -6.97 18.56
N ALA A 34 1.46 -8.16 19.07
CA ALA A 34 2.51 -9.14 19.37
C ALA A 34 3.24 -9.61 18.10
N GLY A 35 2.48 -9.98 17.05
CA GLY A 35 3.03 -10.49 15.79
C GLY A 35 3.85 -9.46 15.01
N CYS A 36 3.46 -8.18 15.05
CA CYS A 36 4.19 -7.08 14.41
C CYS A 36 5.24 -6.43 15.32
N GLN A 37 5.31 -6.80 16.60
CA GLN A 37 6.16 -6.14 17.61
C GLN A 37 5.90 -4.63 17.71
N LEU A 38 4.62 -4.23 17.60
CA LEU A 38 4.18 -2.85 17.67
C LEU A 38 3.39 -2.60 18.96
N PRO A 39 3.42 -1.37 19.51
CA PRO A 39 2.60 -1.01 20.65
C PRO A 39 1.10 -1.17 20.33
N LEU A 40 0.33 -1.76 21.25
CA LEU A 40 -1.11 -1.98 21.06
C LEU A 40 -1.90 -0.69 20.73
N PRO A 41 -1.62 0.48 21.34
CA PRO A 41 -2.26 1.73 20.94
C PRO A 41 -2.02 2.11 19.48
N THR A 42 -0.80 1.88 18.99
CA THR A 42 -0.44 2.12 17.58
C THR A 42 -1.24 1.20 16.66
N VAL A 43 -1.26 -0.11 16.95
CA VAL A 43 -2.03 -1.09 16.18
C VAL A 43 -3.52 -0.74 16.20
N SER A 44 -4.08 -0.37 17.34
CA SER A 44 -5.49 0.04 17.45
C SER A 44 -5.81 1.26 16.58
N LYS A 45 -4.90 2.22 16.49
CA LYS A 45 -5.04 3.39 15.61
C LYS A 45 -5.01 2.98 14.14
N LEU A 46 -4.05 2.14 13.75
CA LEU A 46 -3.91 1.63 12.38
C LEU A 46 -5.15 0.85 11.94
N LEU A 47 -5.64 -0.06 12.79
CA LEU A 47 -6.85 -0.85 12.52
C LEU A 47 -8.07 0.04 12.29
N LYS A 48 -8.24 1.12 13.06
CA LYS A 48 -9.34 2.08 12.87
C LYS A 48 -9.25 2.78 11.52
N VAL A 49 -8.07 3.25 11.13
CA VAL A 49 -7.86 3.91 9.84
C VAL A 49 -8.13 2.95 8.69
N LEU A 50 -7.52 1.77 8.70
CA LEU A 50 -7.66 0.76 7.65
C LEU A 50 -9.10 0.23 7.52
N LEU A 51 -9.80 0.10 8.66
CA LEU A 51 -11.22 -0.26 8.70
C LEU A 51 -12.08 0.84 8.07
N HIS A 52 -11.84 2.11 8.44
CA HIS A 52 -12.58 3.26 7.89
C HIS A 52 -12.40 3.39 6.37
N GLN A 53 -11.22 3.05 5.87
CA GLN A 53 -10.88 3.06 4.44
C GLN A 53 -11.33 1.79 3.69
N GLY A 54 -12.02 0.86 4.36
CA GLY A 54 -12.57 -0.34 3.73
C GLY A 54 -11.52 -1.40 3.32
N LEU A 55 -10.31 -1.33 3.87
CA LEU A 55 -9.24 -2.32 3.64
C LEU A 55 -9.36 -3.51 4.61
N LEU A 56 -9.98 -3.29 5.76
CA LEU A 56 -10.27 -4.30 6.77
C LEU A 56 -11.77 -4.42 7.01
N ALA A 57 -12.18 -5.58 7.49
CA ALA A 57 -13.50 -5.86 8.07
C ALA A 57 -13.35 -6.16 9.56
N SER A 58 -14.34 -5.76 10.36
CA SER A 58 -14.39 -6.07 11.80
C SER A 58 -15.53 -7.04 12.09
N HIS A 59 -15.26 -8.04 12.93
CA HIS A 59 -16.21 -9.06 13.36
C HIS A 59 -16.41 -8.95 14.87
N ARG A 60 -17.67 -8.86 15.31
CA ARG A 60 -18.05 -8.77 16.74
C ARG A 60 -18.21 -10.16 17.35
N GLY A 61 -18.11 -10.25 18.66
CA GLY A 61 -18.34 -11.44 19.46
C GLY A 61 -17.13 -11.94 20.23
N THR A 62 -17.26 -13.02 20.96
CA THR A 62 -16.19 -13.62 21.78
C THR A 62 -15.01 -14.14 20.96
N LYS A 63 -15.27 -14.52 19.70
CA LYS A 63 -14.26 -14.89 18.69
C LYS A 63 -14.12 -13.81 17.62
N GLY A 64 -14.44 -12.55 17.95
CA GLY A 64 -14.35 -11.43 17.04
C GLY A 64 -12.91 -10.99 16.77
N GLY A 65 -12.76 -10.15 15.76
CA GLY A 65 -11.44 -9.66 15.34
C GLY A 65 -11.50 -8.91 14.01
N TYR A 66 -10.39 -8.86 13.35
CA TYR A 66 -10.21 -8.18 12.07
C TYR A 66 -9.77 -9.18 11.01
N SER A 67 -10.26 -8.99 9.79
CA SER A 67 -9.83 -9.70 8.59
C SER A 67 -9.62 -8.70 7.45
N LEU A 68 -9.01 -9.13 6.35
CA LEU A 68 -9.02 -8.33 5.13
C LEU A 68 -10.45 -8.21 4.60
N ALA A 69 -10.79 -7.05 4.05
CA ALA A 69 -12.10 -6.83 3.40
C ALA A 69 -12.16 -7.46 2.01
N ARG A 70 -11.01 -7.69 1.38
CA ARG A 70 -10.85 -8.28 0.05
C ARG A 70 -9.63 -9.19 0.05
N GLU A 71 -9.53 -10.06 -0.96
CA GLU A 71 -8.37 -10.92 -1.18
C GLU A 71 -7.08 -10.11 -1.33
N PRO A 72 -5.92 -10.57 -0.80
CA PRO A 72 -4.66 -9.83 -0.84
C PRO A 72 -4.20 -9.43 -2.24
N HIS A 73 -4.54 -10.19 -3.26
CA HIS A 73 -4.22 -9.89 -4.66
C HIS A 73 -5.13 -8.81 -5.29
N LEU A 74 -6.16 -8.34 -4.57
CA LEU A 74 -7.07 -7.26 -4.96
C LEU A 74 -6.84 -5.97 -4.17
N ILE A 75 -5.82 -5.91 -3.34
CA ILE A 75 -5.44 -4.73 -2.55
C ILE A 75 -4.06 -4.29 -3.01
N SER A 76 -3.97 -3.10 -3.62
CA SER A 76 -2.70 -2.57 -4.09
C SER A 76 -1.92 -1.84 -2.97
N LEU A 77 -0.60 -1.75 -3.15
CA LEU A 77 0.25 -0.94 -2.28
C LEU A 77 -0.18 0.53 -2.29
N ALA A 78 -0.60 1.03 -3.46
CA ALA A 78 -1.12 2.38 -3.62
C ALA A 78 -2.34 2.66 -2.73
N GLU A 79 -3.30 1.71 -2.65
CA GLU A 79 -4.49 1.85 -1.79
C GLU A 79 -4.11 1.92 -0.31
N ILE A 80 -3.17 1.09 0.13
CA ILE A 80 -2.74 1.09 1.54
C ILE A 80 -2.05 2.41 1.89
N ILE A 81 -1.17 2.90 1.00
CA ILE A 81 -0.49 4.19 1.21
C ILE A 81 -1.52 5.33 1.21
N ALA A 82 -2.45 5.35 0.25
CA ALA A 82 -3.48 6.37 0.17
C ALA A 82 -4.41 6.37 1.40
N ALA A 83 -4.70 5.21 1.96
CA ALA A 83 -5.46 5.08 3.20
C ALA A 83 -4.77 5.73 4.40
N MET A 84 -3.44 5.74 4.42
CA MET A 84 -2.63 6.23 5.53
C MET A 84 -2.18 7.70 5.38
N GLU A 85 -1.82 8.10 4.17
CA GLU A 85 -1.24 9.43 3.85
C GLU A 85 -2.24 10.36 3.17
N GLY A 86 -3.33 9.83 2.63
CA GLY A 86 -4.20 10.55 1.71
C GLY A 86 -3.82 10.33 0.24
N PRO A 87 -4.41 11.11 -0.67
CA PRO A 87 -4.20 10.93 -2.10
C PRO A 87 -2.73 10.96 -2.50
N LEU A 88 -2.33 9.99 -3.34
CA LEU A 88 -0.96 9.88 -3.83
C LEU A 88 -0.66 10.99 -4.85
N ALA A 89 0.07 12.00 -4.44
CA ALA A 89 0.55 13.07 -5.30
C ALA A 89 1.97 13.49 -4.91
N LEU A 90 2.84 13.62 -5.90
CA LEU A 90 4.21 14.12 -5.69
C LEU A 90 4.26 15.65 -5.64
N THR A 91 3.28 16.31 -6.25
CA THR A 91 3.16 17.77 -6.33
C THR A 91 1.69 18.16 -6.17
N GLU A 92 1.47 19.39 -5.70
CA GLU A 92 0.10 19.91 -5.52
C GLU A 92 -0.73 19.91 -6.80
N CYS A 93 -0.11 20.20 -7.94
CA CYS A 93 -0.76 20.17 -9.25
C CYS A 93 -1.15 18.76 -9.75
N SER A 94 -0.71 17.71 -9.03
CA SER A 94 -1.07 16.31 -9.30
C SER A 94 -2.20 15.80 -8.42
N LEU A 95 -2.72 16.61 -7.49
CA LEU A 95 -3.89 16.28 -6.67
C LEU A 95 -5.17 16.36 -7.50
N GLU A 96 -6.01 15.34 -7.45
CA GLU A 96 -7.30 15.29 -8.15
C GLU A 96 -8.33 16.26 -7.55
N SER A 97 -8.16 16.69 -6.30
CA SER A 97 -9.04 17.61 -5.57
C SER A 97 -8.93 19.08 -5.99
N GLY A 98 -8.11 19.38 -6.98
CA GLY A 98 -7.81 20.74 -7.42
C GLY A 98 -6.44 21.20 -6.93
N SER A 99 -5.76 21.95 -7.78
CA SER A 99 -4.43 22.46 -7.46
C SER A 99 -4.51 23.67 -6.53
N LEU A 100 -3.70 23.66 -5.49
CA LEU A 100 -3.42 24.82 -4.62
C LEU A 100 -2.13 25.56 -5.06
N CYS A 101 -1.57 25.17 -6.19
CA CYS A 101 -0.31 25.73 -6.68
C CYS A 101 -0.54 27.07 -7.38
N ASP A 102 0.01 28.14 -6.85
CA ASP A 102 -0.11 29.51 -7.40
C ASP A 102 0.49 29.64 -8.82
N LEU A 103 1.42 28.75 -9.17
CA LEU A 103 2.08 28.74 -10.47
C LEU A 103 1.39 27.86 -11.51
N GLU A 104 0.28 27.21 -11.19
CA GLU A 104 -0.32 26.19 -12.07
C GLU A 104 -0.59 26.70 -13.48
N ALA A 105 -1.09 27.93 -13.62
CA ALA A 105 -1.45 28.51 -14.91
C ALA A 105 -0.25 28.82 -15.81
N SER A 106 0.95 29.06 -15.22
CA SER A 106 2.17 29.45 -15.91
C SER A 106 3.32 28.44 -15.79
N CYS A 107 3.07 27.29 -15.18
CA CYS A 107 4.11 26.32 -14.89
C CYS A 107 4.55 25.55 -16.14
N ALA A 108 5.77 25.80 -16.60
CA ALA A 108 6.33 25.14 -17.80
C ALA A 108 6.53 23.60 -17.66
N ILE A 109 6.57 23.08 -16.42
CA ILE A 109 6.81 21.65 -16.16
C ILE A 109 5.56 20.91 -15.64
N ARG A 110 4.39 21.57 -15.61
CA ARG A 110 3.14 21.01 -15.07
C ARG A 110 2.80 19.65 -15.67
N ASP A 111 2.79 19.55 -16.99
CA ASP A 111 2.40 18.32 -17.68
C ASP A 111 3.43 17.21 -17.45
N ASN A 112 4.72 17.55 -17.40
CA ASN A 112 5.77 16.60 -17.06
C ASN A 112 5.62 16.07 -15.63
N GLN A 113 5.29 16.95 -14.66
CA GLN A 113 5.03 16.52 -13.27
C GLN A 113 3.84 15.60 -13.15
N ARG A 114 2.78 15.83 -13.91
CA ARG A 114 1.61 14.93 -13.95
C ARG A 114 1.97 13.56 -14.52
N ILE A 115 2.78 13.50 -15.59
CA ILE A 115 3.27 12.25 -16.16
C ILE A 115 4.13 11.49 -15.14
N ILE A 116 5.05 12.17 -14.46
CA ILE A 116 5.90 11.57 -13.42
C ILE A 116 5.03 11.00 -12.29
N ASN A 117 4.04 11.77 -11.84
CA ASN A 117 3.11 11.31 -10.81
C ASN A 117 2.35 10.05 -11.23
N GLN A 118 1.87 10.00 -12.48
CA GLN A 118 1.17 8.83 -13.02
C GLN A 118 2.07 7.60 -13.07
N VAL A 119 3.34 7.75 -13.46
CA VAL A 119 4.32 6.65 -13.49
C VAL A 119 4.55 6.09 -12.09
N VAL A 120 4.76 6.95 -11.09
CA VAL A 120 4.99 6.52 -9.70
C VAL A 120 3.74 5.86 -9.12
N ARG A 121 2.57 6.46 -9.34
CA ARG A 121 1.28 5.89 -8.93
C ARG A 121 1.06 4.52 -9.56
N GLY A 122 1.23 4.39 -10.87
CA GLY A 122 1.08 3.13 -11.59
C GLY A 122 2.05 2.04 -11.09
N ALA A 123 3.28 2.40 -10.74
CA ALA A 123 4.22 1.47 -10.13
C ALA A 123 3.71 0.95 -8.77
N LEU A 124 3.15 1.82 -7.92
CA LEU A 124 2.57 1.44 -6.63
C LEU A 124 1.26 0.67 -6.77
N GLU A 125 0.44 0.97 -7.77
CA GLU A 125 -0.79 0.25 -8.10
C GLU A 125 -0.51 -1.16 -8.64
N SER A 126 0.64 -1.38 -9.27
CA SER A 126 1.03 -2.69 -9.81
C SER A 126 1.53 -3.68 -8.74
N VAL A 127 1.87 -3.21 -7.55
CA VAL A 127 2.29 -4.04 -6.42
C VAL A 127 1.10 -4.37 -5.55
N MET A 128 0.79 -5.65 -5.38
CA MET A 128 -0.32 -6.11 -4.55
C MET A 128 0.13 -6.50 -3.15
N LEU A 129 -0.79 -6.48 -2.20
CA LEU A 129 -0.52 -6.94 -0.84
C LEU A 129 -0.02 -8.39 -0.81
N SER A 130 -0.50 -9.24 -1.73
CA SER A 130 0.01 -10.61 -1.94
C SER A 130 1.50 -10.67 -2.27
N ASP A 131 2.03 -9.63 -2.91
CA ASP A 131 3.45 -9.59 -3.28
C ASP A 131 4.32 -9.23 -2.06
N LEU A 132 3.79 -8.49 -1.09
CA LEU A 132 4.52 -8.11 0.12
C LEU A 132 4.72 -9.27 1.11
N ILE A 133 3.95 -10.33 0.99
CA ILE A 133 4.08 -11.53 1.86
C ILE A 133 5.08 -12.57 1.33
N ARG A 134 5.67 -12.33 0.17
CA ARG A 134 6.70 -13.13 -0.48
C ARG A 134 7.93 -12.25 -0.74
N PRO A 135 9.12 -12.84 -0.91
CA PRO A 135 10.25 -12.06 -1.40
C PRO A 135 9.86 -11.38 -2.72
N LEU A 136 9.86 -10.05 -2.73
CA LEU A 136 9.60 -9.29 -3.95
C LEU A 136 10.65 -9.67 -4.99
N GLN A 137 10.17 -10.26 -6.06
CA GLN A 137 10.93 -10.30 -7.31
C GLN A 137 10.65 -8.98 -8.00
N LEU A 138 11.71 -8.24 -8.34
CA LEU A 138 11.59 -6.94 -8.99
C LEU A 138 10.62 -7.03 -10.16
N ILE A 139 9.50 -6.36 -10.05
CA ILE A 139 8.52 -6.26 -11.12
C ILE A 139 9.16 -5.41 -12.22
N ALA A 140 8.98 -5.84 -13.45
CA ALA A 140 9.48 -5.11 -14.60
C ALA A 140 8.95 -3.66 -14.60
N ILE A 141 9.81 -2.69 -14.30
CA ILE A 141 9.47 -1.28 -14.46
C ILE A 141 9.46 -1.00 -15.96
N ARG A 142 8.32 -0.55 -16.47
CA ARG A 142 8.19 -0.14 -17.87
C ARG A 142 8.42 1.35 -18.00
N ASP A 143 9.19 1.75 -19.01
CA ASP A 143 9.32 3.16 -19.38
C ASP A 143 8.02 3.70 -20.02
N ALA A 144 7.97 4.99 -20.28
CA ALA A 144 6.82 5.66 -20.90
C ALA A 144 6.50 5.14 -22.32
N LYS A 145 7.39 4.34 -22.94
CA LYS A 145 7.22 3.70 -24.24
C LYS A 145 6.83 2.23 -24.11
N GLY A 146 6.62 1.75 -22.85
CA GLY A 146 6.24 0.38 -22.55
C GLY A 146 7.41 -0.62 -22.55
N ASN A 147 8.66 -0.17 -22.72
CA ASN A 147 9.83 -1.02 -22.66
C ASN A 147 10.17 -1.37 -21.22
N VAL A 148 10.56 -2.64 -21.00
CA VAL A 148 10.99 -3.11 -19.68
C VAL A 148 12.37 -2.55 -19.35
N VAL A 149 12.49 -1.76 -18.30
CA VAL A 149 13.75 -1.15 -17.85
C VAL A 149 14.54 -2.10 -16.95
N THR A 150 13.83 -3.02 -16.25
CA THR A 150 14.48 -4.02 -15.40
C THR A 150 13.65 -5.29 -15.39
N THR A 151 14.27 -6.44 -15.64
CA THR A 151 13.68 -7.76 -15.42
C THR A 151 14.39 -8.46 -14.30
N THR A 152 13.64 -9.11 -13.41
CA THR A 152 14.23 -10.12 -12.54
C THR A 152 13.83 -11.52 -12.99
N SER A 153 14.83 -12.35 -13.06
CA SER A 153 14.71 -13.77 -13.28
C SER A 153 14.01 -14.43 -12.09
N THR A 154 12.95 -15.16 -12.35
CA THR A 154 12.39 -16.15 -11.44
C THR A 154 13.46 -17.21 -11.15
N ALA A 155 14.01 -17.21 -9.95
CA ALA A 155 14.71 -18.38 -9.46
C ALA A 155 13.67 -19.48 -9.22
N SER A 156 13.47 -20.31 -10.23
CA SER A 156 12.79 -21.60 -10.11
C SER A 156 13.63 -22.48 -9.20
N GLY A 157 13.37 -22.44 -7.90
CA GLY A 157 13.90 -23.41 -6.96
C GLY A 157 13.20 -24.74 -7.18
N ARG A 158 13.77 -25.62 -8.03
CA ARG A 158 13.50 -27.04 -7.90
C ARG A 158 14.12 -27.51 -6.60
N MET A 159 13.27 -27.80 -5.64
CA MET A 159 13.66 -28.69 -4.54
C MET A 159 13.64 -30.12 -5.11
N GLN A 160 14.80 -30.76 -5.13
CA GLN A 160 14.94 -32.21 -5.10
C GLN A 160 14.90 -32.65 -3.64
#